data_ead2ef51b28496f2d56ed0e7bfb7d289
#
_entry.id   ead2ef51b28496f2d56ed0e7bfb7d289
#
_cell.length_a   1.000
_cell.length_b   1.000
_cell.length_c   1.000
_cell.angle_alpha   90.00
_cell.angle_beta   90.00
_cell.angle_gamma   90.00
#
_symmetry.space_group_name_H-M   'P 1'
#
loop_
_entity.id
_entity.type
_entity.pdbx_description
1 polymer ?
#
loop_
_entity_poly.entity_id
_entity_poly.type
_entity_poly.pdbx_seq_one_letter_code
_entity_poly.pdbx_strand_id
1 'polypeptide(L)'
;MERTWRWFGKKDKITLAQLKQIGVEGIVTALHDVPLGEVWTREKIHELKEYIESYGMKWSVVESLPVVETLKYGGPDRDHQIEVYKESLRNLGEEGIKCICYNFMPVLDWARTDLSHDNPNGANNLYMNWGEFAYFDIYILQREGAREDWAKFSKEHKWGRDLVAEADEIKKTSTPEQDHALVENIIIKTQGFVSGNFSEGDAAPVQKFRDLLKLYDGIDKKKLQENMKYWLEAIMPICDEYDINMCVHPDDPPYPVFGLPRIIGRAEDIQWMLDAVPNKHNGLTFCAGSFSAGEHNDCVAMAKQFADRTHFVHLRSCYIFPNGNFTEASHLGGRGHLIELCRIFEKAEQEGKCNSGRRLPMRVDHGMTFTDEPGGVFDESNHGHNAGYTLLGRMFAMGQIQGVIATVDDELGIEYKQPGFYD
;
A
#
# COMPACT_ATOMS: atom_id res chain seq x y z
N MET A 1 -18.29 0.89 -8.15
CA MET A 1 -16.96 1.54 -7.83
C MET A 1 -16.29 2.08 -9.09
N GLU A 2 -15.44 3.10 -8.96
CA GLU A 2 -14.63 3.65 -10.05
C GLU A 2 -13.39 2.79 -10.29
N ARG A 3 -13.15 2.37 -11.53
CA ARG A 3 -12.00 1.54 -11.91
C ARG A 3 -10.76 2.41 -12.06
N THR A 4 -9.82 2.30 -11.12
CA THR A 4 -8.59 3.09 -11.13
C THR A 4 -7.35 2.20 -11.26
N TRP A 5 -6.25 2.84 -11.62
CA TRP A 5 -4.98 2.15 -11.84
C TRP A 5 -3.81 2.94 -11.26
N ARG A 6 -2.94 2.28 -10.48
CA ARG A 6 -1.67 2.85 -10.04
C ARG A 6 -0.73 3.00 -11.21
N TRP A 7 -0.39 4.25 -11.54
CA TRP A 7 0.52 4.63 -12.60
C TRP A 7 1.67 5.46 -12.04
N PHE A 8 2.91 5.15 -12.43
CA PHE A 8 4.12 5.73 -11.84
C PHE A 8 4.64 6.96 -12.61
N GLY A 9 3.76 7.67 -13.29
CA GLY A 9 4.08 8.90 -13.99
C GLY A 9 4.59 8.67 -15.41
N LYS A 10 5.03 9.76 -16.06
CA LYS A 10 5.43 9.79 -17.48
C LYS A 10 6.58 8.82 -17.85
N LYS A 11 7.29 8.29 -16.86
CA LYS A 11 8.37 7.29 -17.05
C LYS A 11 7.91 5.85 -16.90
N ASP A 12 6.65 5.62 -16.49
CA ASP A 12 6.07 4.28 -16.41
C ASP A 12 6.09 3.60 -17.78
N LYS A 13 6.46 2.33 -17.81
CA LYS A 13 6.42 1.52 -19.04
C LYS A 13 5.00 1.26 -19.53
N ILE A 14 4.03 1.31 -18.61
CA ILE A 14 2.61 1.19 -18.89
C ILE A 14 2.08 2.58 -19.24
N THR A 15 1.59 2.73 -20.47
CA THR A 15 1.10 4.02 -20.96
C THR A 15 -0.37 4.26 -20.61
N LEU A 16 -0.76 5.54 -20.48
CA LEU A 16 -2.16 5.90 -20.28
C LEU A 16 -3.08 5.42 -21.42
N ALA A 17 -2.56 5.35 -22.66
CA ALA A 17 -3.30 4.81 -23.80
C ALA A 17 -3.64 3.33 -23.60
N GLN A 18 -2.74 2.51 -23.06
CA GLN A 18 -3.02 1.10 -22.74
C GLN A 18 -4.07 0.99 -21.63
N LEU A 19 -3.98 1.85 -20.58
CA LEU A 19 -4.94 1.85 -19.48
C LEU A 19 -6.36 2.20 -19.94
N LYS A 20 -6.49 3.17 -20.86
CA LYS A 20 -7.78 3.51 -21.45
C LYS A 20 -8.39 2.32 -22.20
N GLN A 21 -7.59 1.54 -22.93
CA GLN A 21 -8.08 0.37 -23.70
C GLN A 21 -8.66 -0.73 -22.81
N ILE A 22 -8.22 -0.85 -21.56
CA ILE A 22 -8.73 -1.84 -20.61
C ILE A 22 -9.83 -1.30 -19.69
N GLY A 23 -10.38 -0.13 -20.00
CA GLY A 23 -11.52 0.45 -19.31
C GLY A 23 -11.18 1.11 -17.94
N VAL A 24 -9.95 1.57 -17.75
CA VAL A 24 -9.58 2.40 -16.60
C VAL A 24 -10.21 3.79 -16.73
N GLU A 25 -10.91 4.23 -15.70
CA GLU A 25 -11.62 5.52 -15.64
C GLU A 25 -10.77 6.60 -14.97
N GLY A 26 -9.99 6.19 -13.95
CA GLY A 26 -9.20 7.11 -13.14
C GLY A 26 -7.79 6.63 -12.87
N ILE A 27 -6.90 7.58 -12.67
CA ILE A 27 -5.49 7.34 -12.39
C ILE A 27 -5.21 7.58 -10.92
N VAL A 28 -4.44 6.66 -10.34
CA VAL A 28 -3.86 6.75 -9.01
C VAL A 28 -2.37 7.00 -9.18
N THR A 29 -1.89 8.19 -8.79
CA THR A 29 -0.49 8.56 -8.97
C THR A 29 -0.04 9.64 -8.00
N ALA A 30 1.22 10.06 -8.09
CA ALA A 30 1.85 11.09 -7.26
C ALA A 30 2.82 11.94 -8.10
N LEU A 31 3.27 13.06 -7.57
CA LEU A 31 4.39 13.82 -8.12
C LEU A 31 5.72 13.18 -7.68
N HIS A 32 6.17 12.16 -8.43
CA HIS A 32 7.37 11.38 -8.10
C HIS A 32 8.69 12.15 -8.25
N ASP A 33 8.67 13.34 -8.84
CA ASP A 33 9.82 14.21 -9.08
C ASP A 33 9.96 15.34 -8.06
N VAL A 34 9.05 15.43 -7.09
CA VAL A 34 9.14 16.38 -5.99
C VAL A 34 9.84 15.72 -4.80
N PRO A 35 10.94 16.30 -4.29
CA PRO A 35 11.64 15.77 -3.13
C PRO A 35 10.74 15.68 -1.89
N LEU A 36 11.07 14.72 -1.00
CA LEU A 36 10.37 14.58 0.28
C LEU A 36 10.46 15.87 1.11
N GLY A 37 9.35 16.27 1.71
CA GLY A 37 9.30 17.46 2.57
C GLY A 37 9.24 18.79 1.82
N GLU A 38 9.08 18.78 0.50
CA GLU A 38 8.84 19.96 -0.30
C GLU A 38 7.37 20.10 -0.68
N VAL A 39 6.94 21.36 -0.87
CA VAL A 39 5.57 21.68 -1.29
C VAL A 39 5.32 21.18 -2.72
N TRP A 40 4.21 20.50 -2.93
CA TRP A 40 3.69 20.22 -4.26
C TRP A 40 3.04 21.50 -4.81
N THR A 41 3.69 22.14 -5.76
CA THR A 41 3.18 23.38 -6.31
C THR A 41 1.97 23.15 -7.21
N ARG A 42 1.08 24.12 -7.28
CA ARG A 42 -0.13 24.05 -8.10
C ARG A 42 0.19 23.81 -9.57
N GLU A 43 1.25 24.43 -10.09
CA GLU A 43 1.67 24.28 -11.49
C GLU A 43 2.03 22.83 -11.82
N LYS A 44 2.81 22.16 -10.95
CA LYS A 44 3.17 20.74 -11.16
C LYS A 44 1.95 19.83 -11.08
N ILE A 45 1.04 20.10 -10.13
CA ILE A 45 -0.21 19.33 -9.98
C ILE A 45 -1.06 19.50 -11.24
N HIS A 46 -1.25 20.75 -11.68
CA HIS A 46 -2.01 21.08 -12.88
C HIS A 46 -1.45 20.41 -14.14
N GLU A 47 -0.13 20.51 -14.36
CA GLU A 47 0.54 19.86 -15.51
C GLU A 47 0.30 18.36 -15.57
N LEU A 48 0.42 17.65 -14.44
CA LEU A 48 0.19 16.21 -14.40
C LEU A 48 -1.29 15.87 -14.61
N LYS A 49 -2.18 16.64 -13.99
CA LYS A 49 -3.63 16.48 -14.15
C LYS A 49 -4.06 16.66 -15.60
N GLU A 50 -3.68 17.75 -16.25
CA GLU A 50 -4.00 17.97 -17.66
C GLU A 50 -3.45 16.87 -18.57
N TYR A 51 -2.23 16.39 -18.27
CA TYR A 51 -1.67 15.27 -19.03
C TYR A 51 -2.54 14.02 -18.92
N ILE A 52 -3.02 13.66 -17.72
CA ILE A 52 -3.93 12.53 -17.52
C ILE A 52 -5.27 12.76 -18.22
N GLU A 53 -5.85 13.94 -18.07
CA GLU A 53 -7.15 14.32 -18.65
C GLU A 53 -7.11 14.33 -20.19
N SER A 54 -5.95 14.62 -20.79
CA SER A 54 -5.77 14.57 -22.25
C SER A 54 -6.00 13.17 -22.85
N TYR A 55 -5.91 12.13 -22.02
CA TYR A 55 -6.25 10.74 -22.40
C TYR A 55 -7.72 10.38 -22.10
N GLY A 56 -8.53 11.31 -21.60
CA GLY A 56 -9.93 11.09 -21.23
C GLY A 56 -10.11 10.31 -19.93
N MET A 57 -9.13 10.34 -19.05
CA MET A 57 -9.17 9.80 -17.69
C MET A 57 -9.04 10.96 -16.70
N LYS A 58 -9.35 10.73 -15.42
CA LYS A 58 -9.15 11.75 -14.37
C LYS A 58 -8.08 11.30 -13.38
N TRP A 59 -7.44 12.25 -12.72
CA TRP A 59 -6.59 11.95 -11.56
C TRP A 59 -7.49 11.76 -10.33
N SER A 60 -7.82 10.52 -10.02
CA SER A 60 -8.84 10.19 -9.01
C SER A 60 -8.28 10.16 -7.60
N VAL A 61 -7.06 9.66 -7.43
CA VAL A 61 -6.43 9.52 -6.12
C VAL A 61 -4.96 9.92 -6.20
N VAL A 62 -4.52 10.73 -5.24
CA VAL A 62 -3.09 10.89 -4.95
C VAL A 62 -2.64 9.72 -4.08
N GLU A 63 -1.70 8.95 -4.54
CA GLU A 63 -1.09 7.90 -3.75
C GLU A 63 0.43 7.85 -3.99
N SER A 64 1.23 8.39 -3.05
CA SER A 64 0.82 9.07 -1.83
C SER A 64 1.31 10.52 -1.86
N LEU A 65 0.64 11.40 -1.11
CA LEU A 65 1.30 12.60 -0.64
C LEU A 65 2.18 12.19 0.55
N PRO A 66 3.52 12.32 0.48
CA PRO A 66 4.42 11.71 1.45
C PRO A 66 4.27 12.31 2.85
N VAL A 67 4.14 11.45 3.86
CA VAL A 67 4.26 11.82 5.27
C VAL A 67 5.71 11.55 5.69
N VAL A 68 6.51 12.60 5.82
CA VAL A 68 7.94 12.49 6.15
C VAL A 68 8.16 11.95 7.56
N GLU A 69 9.33 11.33 7.80
CA GLU A 69 9.61 10.64 9.07
C GLU A 69 9.47 11.57 10.30
N THR A 70 9.88 12.85 10.19
CA THR A 70 9.78 13.81 11.29
C THR A 70 8.34 14.02 11.79
N LEU A 71 7.33 13.85 10.94
CA LEU A 71 5.92 13.86 11.33
C LEU A 71 5.57 12.61 12.15
N LYS A 72 6.11 11.45 11.77
CA LYS A 72 5.80 10.17 12.38
C LYS A 72 6.44 10.03 13.77
N TYR A 73 7.74 10.32 13.91
CA TYR A 73 8.39 10.24 15.24
C TYR A 73 8.23 11.49 16.09
N GLY A 74 7.65 12.57 15.55
CA GLY A 74 7.44 13.82 16.30
C GLY A 74 8.72 14.63 16.48
N GLY A 75 9.52 14.72 15.41
CA GLY A 75 10.82 15.40 15.42
C GLY A 75 10.73 16.93 15.55
N PRO A 76 11.88 17.60 15.65
CA PRO A 76 11.93 19.05 15.92
C PRO A 76 11.40 19.90 14.76
N ASP A 77 11.42 19.41 13.53
CA ASP A 77 10.92 20.09 12.33
C ASP A 77 9.45 19.78 12.01
N ARG A 78 8.76 19.05 12.91
CA ARG A 78 7.40 18.55 12.71
C ARG A 78 6.42 19.63 12.28
N ASP A 79 6.41 20.77 13.00
CA ASP A 79 5.40 21.81 12.76
C ASP A 79 5.63 22.54 11.43
N HIS A 80 6.88 22.74 11.02
CA HIS A 80 7.21 23.22 9.69
C HIS A 80 6.72 22.24 8.60
N GLN A 81 6.97 20.95 8.76
CA GLN A 81 6.55 19.94 7.81
C GLN A 81 5.01 19.77 7.75
N ILE A 82 4.30 20.08 8.82
CA ILE A 82 2.83 20.19 8.80
C ILE A 82 2.39 21.35 7.89
N GLU A 83 3.03 22.50 7.95
CA GLU A 83 2.67 23.63 7.06
C GLU A 83 2.98 23.33 5.59
N VAL A 84 4.10 22.66 5.30
CA VAL A 84 4.42 22.16 3.94
C VAL A 84 3.34 21.21 3.43
N TYR A 85 2.88 20.29 4.29
CA TYR A 85 1.82 19.34 3.95
C TYR A 85 0.47 20.05 3.69
N LYS A 86 0.11 21.02 4.54
CA LYS A 86 -1.10 21.84 4.39
C LYS A 86 -1.09 22.62 3.08
N GLU A 87 0.05 23.21 2.70
CA GLU A 87 0.16 23.94 1.45
C GLU A 87 -0.03 23.02 0.24
N SER A 88 0.58 21.84 0.27
CA SER A 88 0.36 20.81 -0.75
C SER A 88 -1.11 20.39 -0.84
N LEU A 89 -1.80 20.24 0.30
CA LEU A 89 -3.25 19.93 0.33
C LEU A 89 -4.10 21.06 -0.28
N ARG A 90 -3.79 22.33 0.02
CA ARG A 90 -4.49 23.46 -0.59
C ARG A 90 -4.34 23.43 -2.12
N ASN A 91 -3.12 23.27 -2.60
CA ASN A 91 -2.84 23.21 -4.03
C ASN A 91 -3.57 22.04 -4.71
N LEU A 92 -3.62 20.88 -4.09
CA LEU A 92 -4.39 19.73 -4.58
C LEU A 92 -5.91 20.02 -4.57
N GLY A 93 -6.40 20.66 -3.50
CA GLY A 93 -7.81 21.04 -3.36
C GLY A 93 -8.26 22.05 -4.40
N GLU A 94 -7.45 23.07 -4.70
CA GLU A 94 -7.68 24.06 -5.76
C GLU A 94 -7.71 23.43 -7.15
N GLU A 95 -6.92 22.38 -7.40
CA GLU A 95 -6.97 21.59 -8.63
C GLU A 95 -8.10 20.56 -8.64
N GLY A 96 -8.91 20.48 -7.59
CA GLY A 96 -10.09 19.62 -7.53
C GLY A 96 -9.81 18.17 -7.20
N ILE A 97 -8.60 17.84 -6.72
CA ILE A 97 -8.27 16.48 -6.23
C ILE A 97 -8.94 16.26 -4.86
N LYS A 98 -9.69 15.20 -4.73
CA LYS A 98 -10.58 14.97 -3.56
C LYS A 98 -10.25 13.72 -2.73
N CYS A 99 -9.29 12.91 -3.13
CA CYS A 99 -8.91 11.69 -2.42
C CYS A 99 -7.39 11.58 -2.33
N ILE A 100 -6.88 11.55 -1.11
CA ILE A 100 -5.45 11.49 -0.81
C ILE A 100 -5.17 10.27 0.06
N CYS A 101 -4.52 9.27 -0.52
CA CYS A 101 -3.98 8.13 0.21
C CYS A 101 -2.62 8.50 0.81
N TYR A 102 -2.38 8.09 2.05
CA TYR A 102 -1.13 8.32 2.75
C TYR A 102 -0.73 7.12 3.61
N ASN A 103 0.56 7.00 3.87
CA ASN A 103 1.14 5.99 4.75
C ASN A 103 1.66 6.64 6.03
N PHE A 104 1.40 6.02 7.19
CA PHE A 104 1.97 6.45 8.47
C PHE A 104 2.85 5.35 9.10
N MET A 105 3.40 4.51 8.25
CA MET A 105 4.31 3.43 8.62
C MET A 105 5.72 4.00 8.90
N PRO A 106 6.32 3.73 10.07
CA PRO A 106 7.69 4.12 10.37
C PRO A 106 8.70 3.46 9.43
N VAL A 107 9.58 4.24 8.83
CA VAL A 107 10.73 3.83 7.99
C VAL A 107 10.36 3.01 6.76
N LEU A 108 9.63 1.93 6.93
CA LEU A 108 9.22 1.00 5.88
C LEU A 108 7.75 1.15 5.54
N ASP A 109 7.45 1.17 4.26
CA ASP A 109 6.14 0.92 3.68
C ASP A 109 5.84 -0.59 3.68
N TRP A 110 5.35 -1.18 2.58
CA TRP A 110 5.19 -2.63 2.49
C TRP A 110 6.55 -3.33 2.38
N ALA A 111 6.64 -4.57 2.85
CA ALA A 111 7.87 -5.36 2.79
C ALA A 111 7.61 -6.82 2.43
N ARG A 112 8.49 -7.40 1.62
CA ARG A 112 8.54 -8.83 1.25
C ARG A 112 10.00 -9.28 1.19
N THR A 113 10.23 -10.58 1.43
CA THR A 113 11.58 -11.17 1.33
C THR A 113 11.91 -11.65 -0.07
N ASP A 114 10.89 -12.04 -0.84
CA ASP A 114 11.03 -12.48 -2.23
C ASP A 114 10.02 -11.73 -3.10
N LEU A 115 10.49 -11.16 -4.18
CA LEU A 115 9.67 -10.37 -5.12
C LEU A 115 9.31 -11.14 -6.40
N SER A 116 9.77 -12.39 -6.52
CA SER A 116 9.60 -13.24 -7.70
C SER A 116 9.44 -14.71 -7.32
N HIS A 117 8.65 -14.98 -6.28
CA HIS A 117 8.40 -16.34 -5.78
C HIS A 117 7.56 -17.15 -6.75
N ASP A 118 8.06 -18.32 -7.11
CA ASP A 118 7.39 -19.23 -8.05
C ASP A 118 6.10 -19.81 -7.46
N ASN A 119 5.02 -19.68 -8.22
CA ASN A 119 3.74 -20.33 -7.90
C ASN A 119 3.58 -21.64 -8.67
N PRO A 120 2.75 -22.58 -8.17
CA PRO A 120 2.48 -23.85 -8.85
C PRO A 120 1.89 -23.69 -10.27
N ASN A 121 1.31 -22.53 -10.61
CA ASN A 121 0.79 -22.24 -11.94
C ASN A 121 1.84 -21.67 -12.91
N GLY A 122 3.09 -21.54 -12.47
CA GLY A 122 4.20 -21.01 -13.28
C GLY A 122 4.34 -19.48 -13.29
N ALA A 123 3.39 -18.73 -12.73
CA ALA A 123 3.53 -17.28 -12.53
C ALA A 123 4.28 -16.98 -11.24
N ASN A 124 4.81 -15.75 -11.10
CA ASN A 124 5.51 -15.33 -9.90
C ASN A 124 4.67 -14.36 -9.06
N ASN A 125 4.85 -14.40 -7.75
CA ASN A 125 4.21 -13.50 -6.79
C ASN A 125 5.20 -12.95 -5.78
N LEU A 126 4.76 -11.92 -5.07
CA LEU A 126 5.46 -11.40 -3.89
C LEU A 126 5.25 -12.36 -2.71
N TYR A 127 6.32 -12.64 -1.97
CA TYR A 127 6.31 -13.63 -0.89
C TYR A 127 7.01 -13.11 0.37
N MET A 128 6.48 -13.44 1.53
CA MET A 128 7.07 -13.19 2.84
C MET A 128 7.48 -14.50 3.50
N ASN A 129 8.76 -14.65 3.78
CA ASN A 129 9.34 -15.69 4.61
C ASN A 129 9.79 -15.09 5.95
N TRP A 130 9.10 -15.43 7.01
CA TRP A 130 9.41 -14.90 8.33
C TRP A 130 10.78 -15.33 8.87
N GLY A 131 11.28 -16.51 8.50
CA GLY A 131 12.63 -16.97 8.85
C GLY A 131 13.71 -16.10 8.20
N GLU A 132 13.56 -15.78 6.90
CA GLU A 132 14.47 -14.88 6.19
C GLU A 132 14.36 -13.44 6.70
N PHE A 133 13.16 -13.01 7.07
CA PHE A 133 12.94 -11.68 7.62
C PHE A 133 13.58 -11.53 9.01
N ALA A 134 13.50 -12.58 9.86
CA ALA A 134 14.21 -12.64 11.12
C ALA A 134 15.74 -12.71 10.91
N TYR A 135 16.20 -13.48 9.93
CA TYR A 135 17.61 -13.54 9.55
C TYR A 135 18.15 -12.16 9.14
N PHE A 136 17.39 -11.45 8.30
CA PHE A 136 17.76 -10.09 7.89
C PHE A 136 17.93 -9.16 9.10
N ASP A 137 16.98 -9.17 10.04
CA ASP A 137 17.03 -8.31 11.22
C ASP A 137 18.19 -8.66 12.16
N ILE A 138 18.39 -9.96 12.42
CA ILE A 138 19.38 -10.43 13.38
C ILE A 138 20.81 -10.34 12.83
N TYR A 139 21.04 -10.72 11.56
CA TYR A 139 22.38 -10.94 11.04
C TYR A 139 22.85 -9.91 9.99
N ILE A 140 21.93 -9.34 9.21
CA ILE A 140 22.27 -8.31 8.22
C ILE A 140 22.12 -6.93 8.85
N LEU A 141 20.94 -6.63 9.39
CA LEU A 141 20.67 -5.36 10.07
C LEU A 141 21.38 -5.27 11.42
N GLN A 142 21.55 -6.39 12.13
CA GLN A 142 22.20 -6.50 13.45
C GLN A 142 21.56 -5.55 14.49
N ARG A 143 20.24 -5.47 14.47
CA ARG A 143 19.49 -4.61 15.37
C ARG A 143 19.61 -5.13 16.81
N GLU A 144 19.84 -4.22 17.76
CA GLU A 144 19.80 -4.54 19.19
C GLU A 144 18.38 -5.00 19.58
N GLY A 145 18.26 -6.07 20.36
CA GLY A 145 16.98 -6.65 20.80
C GLY A 145 16.25 -7.50 19.72
N ALA A 146 16.81 -7.66 18.50
CA ALA A 146 16.15 -8.42 17.44
C ALA A 146 15.84 -9.86 17.83
N ARG A 147 16.77 -10.55 18.52
CA ARG A 147 16.60 -11.95 18.94
C ARG A 147 15.44 -12.11 19.93
N GLU A 148 15.35 -11.20 20.89
CA GLU A 148 14.30 -11.17 21.90
C GLU A 148 12.94 -10.90 21.26
N ASP A 149 12.87 -9.95 20.33
CA ASP A 149 11.64 -9.62 19.62
C ASP A 149 11.16 -10.81 18.78
N TRP A 150 12.04 -11.46 18.00
CA TRP A 150 11.70 -12.61 17.18
C TRP A 150 11.36 -13.86 18.00
N ALA A 151 12.01 -14.06 19.15
CA ALA A 151 11.63 -15.12 20.09
C ALA A 151 10.24 -14.88 20.70
N LYS A 152 9.89 -13.63 21.01
CA LYS A 152 8.56 -13.23 21.46
C LYS A 152 7.53 -13.44 20.34
N PHE A 153 7.80 -12.94 19.14
CA PHE A 153 6.94 -13.09 17.97
C PHE A 153 6.64 -14.57 17.69
N SER A 154 7.64 -15.46 17.73
CA SER A 154 7.45 -16.91 17.56
C SER A 154 6.50 -17.52 18.58
N LYS A 155 6.52 -17.05 19.82
CA LYS A 155 5.65 -17.54 20.91
C LYS A 155 4.20 -17.02 20.79
N GLU A 156 4.02 -15.82 20.28
CA GLU A 156 2.72 -15.18 20.11
C GLU A 156 1.92 -15.79 18.95
N HIS A 157 2.62 -16.37 17.95
CA HIS A 157 2.02 -16.98 16.78
C HIS A 157 2.03 -18.51 16.88
N LYS A 158 0.89 -19.13 16.59
CA LYS A 158 0.72 -20.61 16.72
C LYS A 158 1.23 -21.38 15.52
N TRP A 159 2.33 -20.96 14.90
CA TRP A 159 2.89 -21.60 13.71
C TRP A 159 3.81 -22.80 14.02
N GLY A 160 4.11 -23.03 15.30
CA GLY A 160 5.01 -24.12 15.72
C GLY A 160 6.46 -23.92 15.28
N ARG A 161 6.90 -22.66 15.09
CA ARG A 161 8.23 -22.27 14.60
C ARG A 161 9.02 -21.55 15.68
N ASP A 162 10.35 -21.69 15.58
CA ASP A 162 11.32 -20.82 16.27
C ASP A 162 12.09 -20.02 15.22
N LEU A 163 11.65 -18.78 14.97
CA LEU A 163 12.23 -17.93 13.93
C LEU A 163 13.68 -17.52 14.24
N VAL A 164 14.09 -17.52 15.51
CA VAL A 164 15.49 -17.30 15.89
C VAL A 164 16.35 -18.48 15.49
N ALA A 165 15.90 -19.71 15.79
CA ALA A 165 16.61 -20.92 15.37
C ALA A 165 16.65 -21.04 13.83
N GLU A 166 15.60 -20.70 13.12
CA GLU A 166 15.60 -20.65 11.65
C GLU A 166 16.60 -19.63 11.10
N ALA A 167 16.66 -18.44 11.66
CA ALA A 167 17.66 -17.43 11.29
C ALA A 167 19.09 -17.92 11.53
N ASP A 168 19.31 -18.65 12.63
CA ASP A 168 20.63 -19.27 12.95
C ASP A 168 21.02 -20.36 11.92
N GLU A 169 20.06 -21.13 11.43
CA GLU A 169 20.32 -22.11 10.36
C GLU A 169 20.58 -21.42 9.01
N ILE A 170 19.81 -20.39 8.66
CA ILE A 170 20.04 -19.61 7.43
C ILE A 170 21.47 -19.03 7.46
N LYS A 171 21.93 -18.51 8.60
CA LYS A 171 23.29 -17.95 8.76
C LYS A 171 24.41 -18.93 8.41
N LYS A 172 24.19 -20.23 8.63
CA LYS A 172 25.20 -21.25 8.34
C LYS A 172 25.36 -21.54 6.85
N THR A 173 24.33 -21.25 6.05
CA THR A 173 24.26 -21.62 4.63
C THR A 173 24.13 -20.44 3.69
N SER A 174 23.81 -19.25 4.21
CA SER A 174 23.64 -18.04 3.40
C SER A 174 24.92 -17.63 2.70
N THR A 175 24.78 -17.18 1.47
CA THR A 175 25.87 -16.63 0.65
C THR A 175 25.76 -15.09 0.59
N PRO A 176 26.87 -14.40 0.25
CA PRO A 176 26.83 -12.94 0.06
C PRO A 176 25.79 -12.49 -0.97
N GLU A 177 25.54 -13.28 -2.01
CA GLU A 177 24.54 -13.00 -3.05
C GLU A 177 23.12 -13.08 -2.49
N GLN A 178 22.84 -14.06 -1.62
CA GLN A 178 21.54 -14.19 -0.94
C GLN A 178 21.32 -13.05 0.07
N ASP A 179 22.34 -12.67 0.84
CA ASP A 179 22.30 -11.53 1.74
C ASP A 179 22.03 -10.23 0.97
N HIS A 180 22.69 -10.05 -0.18
CA HIS A 180 22.48 -8.91 -1.06
C HIS A 180 21.04 -8.89 -1.61
N ALA A 181 20.51 -10.04 -2.05
CA ALA A 181 19.15 -10.15 -2.55
C ALA A 181 18.10 -9.75 -1.49
N LEU A 182 18.30 -10.13 -0.21
CA LEU A 182 17.41 -9.70 0.88
C LEU A 182 17.48 -8.18 1.11
N VAL A 183 18.68 -7.58 1.05
CA VAL A 183 18.83 -6.11 1.15
C VAL A 183 18.10 -5.42 0.00
N GLU A 184 18.31 -5.90 -1.23
CA GLU A 184 17.62 -5.38 -2.42
C GLU A 184 16.10 -5.48 -2.29
N ASN A 185 15.58 -6.65 -1.89
CA ASN A 185 14.14 -6.87 -1.80
C ASN A 185 13.49 -6.09 -0.66
N ILE A 186 14.06 -6.13 0.55
CA ILE A 186 13.44 -5.54 1.75
C ILE A 186 13.63 -4.02 1.80
N ILE A 187 14.78 -3.49 1.33
CA ILE A 187 15.08 -2.07 1.46
C ILE A 187 14.94 -1.33 0.12
N ILE A 188 15.65 -1.78 -0.94
CA ILE A 188 15.80 -0.95 -2.13
C ILE A 188 14.57 -1.03 -3.03
N LYS A 189 14.19 -2.23 -3.47
CA LYS A 189 13.14 -2.41 -4.48
C LYS A 189 11.73 -2.16 -3.95
N THR A 190 11.49 -2.42 -2.66
CA THR A 190 10.19 -2.18 -2.06
C THR A 190 10.00 -0.74 -1.59
N GLN A 191 11.07 -0.07 -1.13
CA GLN A 191 10.98 1.27 -0.57
C GLN A 191 11.31 2.38 -1.57
N GLY A 192 12.12 2.08 -2.59
CA GLY A 192 12.65 3.09 -3.51
C GLY A 192 11.59 3.87 -4.30
N PHE A 193 10.45 3.27 -4.58
CA PHE A 193 9.38 3.92 -5.33
C PHE A 193 8.17 4.37 -4.48
N VAL A 194 8.15 4.01 -3.21
CA VAL A 194 7.01 4.27 -2.31
C VAL A 194 7.33 5.32 -1.26
N SER A 195 8.33 5.06 -0.41
CA SER A 195 8.64 5.93 0.74
C SER A 195 9.57 7.09 0.39
N GLY A 196 10.35 6.97 -0.67
CA GLY A 196 11.41 7.92 -1.03
C GLY A 196 12.58 7.96 -0.03
N ASN A 197 12.54 7.14 1.02
CA ASN A 197 13.62 7.05 2.00
C ASN A 197 14.87 6.36 1.41
N PHE A 198 14.70 5.50 0.40
CA PHE A 198 15.76 4.72 -0.22
C PHE A 198 15.74 4.85 -1.74
N SER A 199 16.87 4.58 -2.38
CA SER A 199 17.02 4.59 -3.83
C SER A 199 18.02 3.53 -4.29
N GLU A 200 17.93 3.13 -5.57
CA GLU A 200 18.86 2.18 -6.20
C GLU A 200 20.33 2.63 -6.15
N GLY A 201 20.59 3.91 -5.92
CA GLY A 201 21.96 4.48 -5.83
C GLY A 201 22.49 4.61 -4.41
N ASP A 202 21.78 4.14 -3.39
CA ASP A 202 22.21 4.27 -2.00
C ASP A 202 23.46 3.40 -1.74
N ALA A 203 24.59 4.06 -1.42
CA ALA A 203 25.88 3.39 -1.22
C ALA A 203 25.93 2.49 0.04
N ALA A 204 25.11 2.76 1.04
CA ALA A 204 25.06 2.05 2.32
C ALA A 204 23.62 1.90 2.85
N PRO A 205 22.74 1.17 2.14
CA PRO A 205 21.30 1.13 2.49
C PRO A 205 21.05 0.53 3.87
N VAL A 206 21.79 -0.48 4.29
CA VAL A 206 21.67 -1.09 5.63
C VAL A 206 22.03 -0.10 6.74
N GLN A 207 23.09 0.70 6.55
CA GLN A 207 23.49 1.70 7.53
C GLN A 207 22.44 2.82 7.61
N LYS A 208 21.97 3.29 6.48
CA LYS A 208 20.89 4.29 6.40
C LYS A 208 19.61 3.78 7.10
N PHE A 209 19.29 2.51 6.92
CA PHE A 209 18.14 1.89 7.60
C PHE A 209 18.33 1.88 9.13
N ARG A 210 19.53 1.49 9.62
CA ARG A 210 19.87 1.57 11.06
C ARG A 210 19.72 2.99 11.61
N ASP A 211 20.18 3.99 10.86
CA ASP A 211 20.11 5.39 11.30
C ASP A 211 18.68 5.90 11.35
N LEU A 212 17.82 5.48 10.40
CA LEU A 212 16.38 5.77 10.45
C LEU A 212 15.69 5.08 11.63
N LEU A 213 16.04 3.82 11.95
CA LEU A 213 15.47 3.12 13.11
C LEU A 213 15.75 3.87 14.42
N LYS A 214 16.95 4.46 14.60
CA LYS A 214 17.31 5.24 15.80
C LYS A 214 16.41 6.45 16.04
N LEU A 215 15.79 7.01 14.98
CA LEU A 215 14.83 8.11 15.13
C LEU A 215 13.58 7.69 15.92
N TYR A 216 13.33 6.38 15.99
CA TYR A 216 12.19 5.80 16.68
C TYR A 216 12.52 5.24 18.07
N ASP A 217 13.75 5.47 18.58
CA ASP A 217 14.10 5.08 19.94
C ASP A 217 13.14 5.72 20.94
N GLY A 218 12.44 4.88 21.72
CA GLY A 218 11.43 5.31 22.68
C GLY A 218 10.06 5.67 22.06
N ILE A 219 9.86 5.47 20.78
CA ILE A 219 8.54 5.65 20.11
C ILE A 219 7.79 4.32 20.12
N ASP A 220 6.94 4.14 21.11
CA ASP A 220 6.01 3.01 21.16
C ASP A 220 4.74 3.26 20.32
N LYS A 221 3.85 2.26 20.30
CA LYS A 221 2.57 2.34 19.59
C LYS A 221 1.76 3.57 19.99
N LYS A 222 1.68 3.86 21.29
CA LYS A 222 0.90 4.99 21.82
C LYS A 222 1.49 6.33 21.36
N LYS A 223 2.81 6.47 21.41
CA LYS A 223 3.48 7.69 20.98
C LYS A 223 3.33 7.92 19.48
N LEU A 224 3.44 6.86 18.66
CA LEU A 224 3.20 6.94 17.22
C LEU A 224 1.75 7.35 16.92
N GLN A 225 0.78 6.81 17.65
CA GLN A 225 -0.61 7.19 17.58
C GLN A 225 -0.84 8.67 17.95
N GLU A 226 -0.24 9.14 19.04
CA GLU A 226 -0.30 10.56 19.42
C GLU A 226 0.27 11.49 18.35
N ASN A 227 1.37 11.10 17.70
CA ASN A 227 1.96 11.87 16.61
C ASN A 227 1.06 11.89 15.37
N MET A 228 0.43 10.76 15.03
CA MET A 228 -0.56 10.69 13.95
C MET A 228 -1.76 11.58 14.22
N LYS A 229 -2.31 11.52 15.43
CA LYS A 229 -3.43 12.37 15.85
C LYS A 229 -3.08 13.84 15.72
N TYR A 230 -1.92 14.27 16.24
CA TYR A 230 -1.47 15.66 16.17
C TYR A 230 -1.40 16.17 14.74
N TRP A 231 -0.83 15.37 13.83
CA TRP A 231 -0.74 15.73 12.42
C TRP A 231 -2.12 15.76 11.76
N LEU A 232 -2.98 14.74 11.98
CA LEU A 232 -4.33 14.70 11.42
C LEU A 232 -5.18 15.90 11.86
N GLU A 233 -5.19 16.21 13.17
CA GLU A 233 -5.92 17.37 13.70
C GLU A 233 -5.48 18.69 13.03
N ALA A 234 -4.18 18.82 12.73
CA ALA A 234 -3.64 20.01 12.10
C ALA A 234 -4.05 20.18 10.64
N ILE A 235 -4.25 19.09 9.89
CA ILE A 235 -4.59 19.14 8.46
C ILE A 235 -6.10 19.10 8.17
N MET A 236 -6.92 18.58 9.10
CA MET A 236 -8.38 18.45 8.89
C MET A 236 -9.08 19.75 8.49
N PRO A 237 -8.74 20.94 9.03
CA PRO A 237 -9.37 22.19 8.57
C PRO A 237 -9.21 22.45 7.07
N ILE A 238 -8.08 22.06 6.47
CA ILE A 238 -7.87 22.17 5.02
C ILE A 238 -8.71 21.14 4.28
N CYS A 239 -8.82 19.94 4.84
CA CYS A 239 -9.66 18.89 4.27
C CYS A 239 -11.14 19.30 4.27
N ASP A 240 -11.63 19.96 5.34
CA ASP A 240 -12.99 20.49 5.42
C ASP A 240 -13.21 21.61 4.41
N GLU A 241 -12.25 22.55 4.25
CA GLU A 241 -12.33 23.67 3.32
C GLU A 241 -12.44 23.22 1.86
N TYR A 242 -11.62 22.25 1.47
CA TYR A 242 -11.53 21.79 0.07
C TYR A 242 -12.29 20.49 -0.21
N ASP A 243 -13.02 19.93 0.76
CA ASP A 243 -13.74 18.66 0.68
C ASP A 243 -12.83 17.49 0.23
N ILE A 244 -11.65 17.38 0.86
CA ILE A 244 -10.63 16.36 0.57
C ILE A 244 -10.75 15.21 1.58
N ASN A 245 -10.90 14.00 1.09
CA ASN A 245 -10.81 12.80 1.91
C ASN A 245 -9.35 12.34 2.03
N MET A 246 -8.87 12.27 3.26
CA MET A 246 -7.62 11.63 3.64
C MET A 246 -7.88 10.16 3.96
N CYS A 247 -7.16 9.24 3.33
CA CYS A 247 -7.34 7.82 3.58
C CYS A 247 -6.00 7.14 3.89
N VAL A 248 -5.86 6.66 5.13
CA VAL A 248 -4.65 5.94 5.54
C VAL A 248 -4.58 4.57 4.89
N HIS A 249 -3.43 4.23 4.34
CA HIS A 249 -3.12 2.86 3.93
C HIS A 249 -2.78 2.00 5.16
N PRO A 250 -3.33 0.78 5.30
CA PRO A 250 -2.98 -0.11 6.41
C PRO A 250 -1.53 -0.60 6.34
N ASP A 251 -1.00 -0.97 7.50
CA ASP A 251 0.33 -1.55 7.63
C ASP A 251 0.47 -2.85 6.80
N ASP A 252 1.60 -3.02 6.09
CA ASP A 252 1.89 -4.21 5.29
C ASP A 252 3.35 -4.67 5.48
N PRO A 253 3.60 -5.78 6.18
CA PRO A 253 2.62 -6.64 6.85
C PRO A 253 2.01 -5.99 8.11
N PRO A 254 0.78 -6.42 8.53
CA PRO A 254 0.08 -5.84 9.67
C PRO A 254 0.60 -6.36 11.02
N TYR A 255 1.91 -6.38 11.19
CA TYR A 255 2.64 -6.84 12.37
C TYR A 255 3.78 -5.87 12.69
N PRO A 256 4.10 -5.62 13.97
CA PRO A 256 5.32 -4.91 14.37
C PRO A 256 6.56 -5.60 13.82
N VAL A 257 7.45 -4.85 13.20
CA VAL A 257 8.69 -5.38 12.59
C VAL A 257 9.86 -4.45 12.90
N PHE A 258 11.07 -5.00 13.02
CA PHE A 258 12.30 -4.25 13.29
C PHE A 258 12.23 -3.35 14.53
N GLY A 259 11.48 -3.75 15.57
CA GLY A 259 11.23 -2.93 16.75
C GLY A 259 10.28 -1.75 16.53
N LEU A 260 9.80 -1.55 15.31
CA LEU A 260 8.89 -0.46 14.95
C LEU A 260 7.43 -0.83 15.25
N PRO A 261 6.65 0.08 15.87
CA PRO A 261 5.23 -0.14 16.07
C PRO A 261 4.46 -0.05 14.75
N ARG A 262 3.34 -0.77 14.68
CA ARG A 262 2.31 -0.65 13.63
C ARG A 262 1.02 -0.18 14.28
N ILE A 263 0.32 0.77 13.63
CA ILE A 263 -0.84 1.47 14.22
C ILE A 263 -2.11 1.41 13.38
N ILE A 264 -2.06 0.79 12.19
CA ILE A 264 -3.21 0.56 11.29
C ILE A 264 -3.17 -0.90 10.80
N GLY A 265 -2.94 -1.85 11.70
CA GLY A 265 -2.79 -3.27 11.36
C GLY A 265 -4.04 -4.12 11.61
N ARG A 266 -5.04 -3.62 12.36
CA ARG A 266 -6.25 -4.36 12.77
C ARG A 266 -7.44 -3.44 13.03
N ALA A 267 -8.62 -4.02 13.21
CA ALA A 267 -9.88 -3.29 13.37
C ALA A 267 -9.82 -2.27 14.53
N GLU A 268 -9.24 -2.64 15.66
CA GLU A 268 -9.13 -1.76 16.83
C GLU A 268 -8.25 -0.52 16.57
N ASP A 269 -7.23 -0.66 15.75
CA ASP A 269 -6.35 0.43 15.35
C ASP A 269 -7.10 1.45 14.47
N ILE A 270 -7.88 0.95 13.52
CA ILE A 270 -8.73 1.78 12.66
C ILE A 270 -9.77 2.51 13.50
N GLN A 271 -10.47 1.79 14.39
CA GLN A 271 -11.47 2.40 15.26
C GLN A 271 -10.84 3.49 16.12
N TRP A 272 -9.66 3.22 16.71
CA TRP A 272 -8.91 4.23 17.47
C TRP A 272 -8.65 5.50 16.64
N MET A 273 -8.17 5.36 15.41
CA MET A 273 -7.86 6.51 14.53
C MET A 273 -9.11 7.33 14.24
N LEU A 274 -10.23 6.67 13.94
CA LEU A 274 -11.50 7.32 13.62
C LEU A 274 -12.09 8.05 14.84
N ASP A 275 -11.95 7.46 16.05
CA ASP A 275 -12.41 8.06 17.30
C ASP A 275 -11.50 9.21 17.76
N ALA A 276 -10.18 9.09 17.53
CA ALA A 276 -9.19 10.11 17.91
C ALA A 276 -9.37 11.40 17.09
N VAL A 277 -9.78 11.29 15.83
CA VAL A 277 -10.06 12.44 14.93
C VAL A 277 -11.38 12.17 14.19
N PRO A 278 -12.53 12.48 14.81
CA PRO A 278 -13.84 12.09 14.30
C PRO A 278 -14.34 13.01 13.16
N ASN A 279 -13.46 13.35 12.23
CA ASN A 279 -13.79 14.13 11.05
C ASN A 279 -14.20 13.21 9.90
N LYS A 280 -15.21 13.56 9.12
CA LYS A 280 -15.71 12.75 7.97
C LYS A 280 -14.66 12.53 6.90
N HIS A 281 -13.69 13.45 6.78
CA HIS A 281 -12.60 13.39 5.82
C HIS A 281 -11.40 12.55 6.31
N ASN A 282 -11.37 12.15 7.57
CA ASN A 282 -10.41 11.18 8.09
C ASN A 282 -10.96 9.76 7.87
N GLY A 283 -10.35 8.98 7.04
CA GLY A 283 -10.84 7.65 6.67
C GLY A 283 -9.76 6.68 6.25
N LEU A 284 -10.17 5.64 5.58
CA LEU A 284 -9.38 4.45 5.31
C LEU A 284 -9.22 4.21 3.80
N THR A 285 -8.01 3.83 3.39
CA THR A 285 -7.79 3.02 2.21
C THR A 285 -8.00 1.56 2.63
N PHE A 286 -9.09 0.94 2.22
CA PHE A 286 -9.32 -0.46 2.56
C PHE A 286 -8.48 -1.35 1.65
N CYS A 287 -7.27 -1.68 2.10
CA CYS A 287 -6.39 -2.61 1.38
C CYS A 287 -6.63 -4.05 1.87
N ALA A 288 -7.44 -4.79 1.13
CA ALA A 288 -7.77 -6.18 1.49
C ALA A 288 -6.53 -7.09 1.48
N GLY A 289 -5.52 -6.79 0.64
CA GLY A 289 -4.26 -7.52 0.63
C GLY A 289 -3.49 -7.37 1.93
N SER A 290 -3.28 -6.13 2.39
CA SER A 290 -2.58 -5.87 3.66
C SER A 290 -3.31 -6.47 4.85
N PHE A 291 -4.63 -6.31 4.94
CA PHE A 291 -5.40 -6.92 6.02
C PHE A 291 -5.39 -8.44 5.97
N SER A 292 -5.52 -9.05 4.78
CA SER A 292 -5.53 -10.51 4.63
C SER A 292 -4.17 -11.18 4.88
N ALA A 293 -3.07 -10.41 4.89
CA ALA A 293 -1.75 -10.89 5.34
C ALA A 293 -1.68 -11.08 6.86
N GLY A 294 -2.64 -10.56 7.62
CA GLY A 294 -2.77 -10.76 9.07
C GLY A 294 -3.75 -11.87 9.44
N GLU A 295 -3.30 -12.92 10.14
CA GLU A 295 -4.18 -14.00 10.61
C GLU A 295 -5.32 -13.50 11.51
N HIS A 296 -5.09 -12.41 12.24
CA HIS A 296 -6.00 -11.80 13.18
C HIS A 296 -7.12 -10.98 12.52
N ASN A 297 -7.08 -10.78 11.21
CA ASN A 297 -8.05 -9.95 10.50
C ASN A 297 -9.11 -10.79 9.77
N ASP A 298 -10.36 -10.34 9.87
CA ASP A 298 -11.49 -10.75 9.03
C ASP A 298 -11.85 -9.59 8.11
N CYS A 299 -11.43 -9.67 6.84
CA CYS A 299 -11.63 -8.61 5.87
C CYS A 299 -13.11 -8.28 5.64
N VAL A 300 -14.00 -9.28 5.70
CA VAL A 300 -15.44 -9.08 5.49
C VAL A 300 -16.07 -8.34 6.67
N ALA A 301 -15.74 -8.76 7.90
CA ALA A 301 -16.21 -8.07 9.11
C ALA A 301 -15.70 -6.63 9.16
N MET A 302 -14.42 -6.40 8.86
CA MET A 302 -13.82 -5.07 8.82
C MET A 302 -14.45 -4.18 7.73
N ALA A 303 -14.70 -4.72 6.54
CA ALA A 303 -15.37 -3.96 5.48
C ALA A 303 -16.79 -3.54 5.88
N LYS A 304 -17.58 -4.43 6.51
CA LYS A 304 -18.90 -4.10 7.04
C LYS A 304 -18.85 -3.01 8.11
N GLN A 305 -17.82 -3.02 8.95
CA GLN A 305 -17.67 -2.05 10.04
C GLN A 305 -17.24 -0.67 9.54
N PHE A 306 -16.38 -0.60 8.51
CA PHE A 306 -15.69 0.63 8.12
C PHE A 306 -16.05 1.11 6.70
N ALA A 307 -17.06 0.55 6.03
CA ALA A 307 -17.42 0.95 4.67
C ALA A 307 -17.75 2.45 4.56
N ASP A 308 -18.42 3.02 5.55
CA ASP A 308 -18.81 4.44 5.61
C ASP A 308 -17.62 5.40 5.77
N ARG A 309 -16.49 4.88 6.23
CA ARG A 309 -15.23 5.63 6.41
C ARG A 309 -14.15 5.20 5.41
N THR A 310 -14.50 4.37 4.43
CA THR A 310 -13.62 3.96 3.34
C THR A 310 -13.73 4.95 2.19
N HIS A 311 -12.59 5.52 1.79
CA HIS A 311 -12.50 6.50 0.72
C HIS A 311 -11.78 5.97 -0.52
N PHE A 312 -11.06 4.86 -0.39
CA PHE A 312 -10.35 4.18 -1.45
C PHE A 312 -10.24 2.68 -1.16
N VAL A 313 -10.26 1.83 -2.19
CA VAL A 313 -10.22 0.37 -2.01
C VAL A 313 -9.11 -0.26 -2.86
N HIS A 314 -8.31 -1.12 -2.22
CA HIS A 314 -7.39 -2.03 -2.90
C HIS A 314 -7.94 -3.45 -2.84
N LEU A 315 -8.35 -3.96 -3.99
CA LEU A 315 -8.90 -5.30 -4.14
C LEU A 315 -7.79 -6.28 -4.50
N ARG A 316 -7.00 -6.65 -3.51
CA ARG A 316 -5.91 -7.62 -3.53
C ARG A 316 -6.12 -8.64 -2.42
N SER A 317 -5.57 -9.83 -2.50
CA SER A 317 -5.72 -10.89 -1.51
C SER A 317 -4.39 -11.58 -1.23
N CYS A 318 -4.19 -12.04 0.00
CA CYS A 318 -3.06 -12.87 0.39
C CYS A 318 -3.51 -14.28 0.79
N TYR A 319 -2.61 -15.24 0.60
CA TYR A 319 -2.71 -16.59 1.13
C TYR A 319 -1.64 -16.78 2.21
N ILE A 320 -2.06 -17.23 3.39
CA ILE A 320 -1.16 -17.55 4.51
C ILE A 320 -0.96 -19.06 4.55
N PHE A 321 0.30 -19.49 4.50
CA PHE A 321 0.65 -20.91 4.64
C PHE A 321 0.53 -21.37 6.10
N PRO A 322 0.40 -22.69 6.35
CA PRO A 322 0.31 -23.21 7.73
C PRO A 322 1.47 -22.82 8.65
N ASN A 323 2.63 -22.51 8.09
CA ASN A 323 3.80 -22.04 8.81
C ASN A 323 3.82 -20.51 9.03
N GLY A 324 2.76 -19.78 8.66
CA GLY A 324 2.64 -18.34 8.81
C GLY A 324 3.27 -17.52 7.69
N ASN A 325 4.14 -18.07 6.85
CA ASN A 325 4.59 -17.38 5.65
C ASN A 325 3.40 -17.04 4.76
N PHE A 326 3.50 -16.00 3.95
CA PHE A 326 2.39 -15.65 3.07
C PHE A 326 2.86 -15.16 1.69
N THR A 327 1.95 -15.27 0.73
CA THR A 327 2.15 -14.79 -0.64
C THR A 327 0.92 -14.03 -1.11
N GLU A 328 1.08 -13.25 -2.17
CA GLU A 328 -0.07 -12.73 -2.90
C GLU A 328 -0.88 -13.91 -3.47
N ALA A 329 -2.19 -13.88 -3.30
CA ALA A 329 -3.10 -14.86 -3.88
C ALA A 329 -3.62 -14.38 -5.23
N SER A 330 -4.26 -15.28 -5.99
CA SER A 330 -5.13 -14.81 -7.09
C SER A 330 -6.24 -13.93 -6.51
N HIS A 331 -6.73 -12.96 -7.29
CA HIS A 331 -7.72 -11.99 -6.79
C HIS A 331 -9.03 -12.63 -6.32
N LEU A 332 -9.45 -13.74 -6.89
CA LEU A 332 -10.63 -14.48 -6.45
C LEU A 332 -10.34 -15.58 -5.41
N GLY A 333 -9.07 -15.70 -5.00
CA GLY A 333 -8.62 -16.64 -3.97
C GLY A 333 -8.17 -15.94 -2.69
N GLY A 334 -7.51 -16.71 -1.81
CA GLY A 334 -6.93 -16.20 -0.57
C GLY A 334 -7.95 -15.75 0.47
N ARG A 335 -7.49 -14.94 1.42
CA ARG A 335 -8.23 -14.51 2.62
C ARG A 335 -8.95 -13.17 2.48
N GLY A 336 -8.77 -12.47 1.33
CA GLY A 336 -9.38 -11.17 1.08
C GLY A 336 -10.89 -11.23 0.83
N HIS A 337 -11.43 -12.38 0.38
CA HIS A 337 -12.86 -12.57 0.08
C HIS A 337 -13.42 -11.48 -0.86
N LEU A 338 -12.72 -11.18 -1.95
CA LEU A 338 -12.97 -10.00 -2.78
C LEU A 338 -14.38 -9.95 -3.40
N ILE A 339 -15.01 -11.09 -3.65
CA ILE A 339 -16.41 -11.14 -4.14
C ILE A 339 -17.35 -10.50 -3.11
N GLU A 340 -17.19 -10.85 -1.84
CA GLU A 340 -18.03 -10.28 -0.77
C GLU A 340 -17.67 -8.81 -0.50
N LEU A 341 -16.38 -8.44 -0.62
CA LEU A 341 -15.98 -7.03 -0.51
C LEU A 341 -16.61 -6.18 -1.63
N CYS A 342 -16.64 -6.68 -2.86
CA CYS A 342 -17.34 -5.97 -3.95
C CYS A 342 -18.82 -5.73 -3.62
N ARG A 343 -19.54 -6.72 -3.06
CA ARG A 343 -20.93 -6.55 -2.64
C ARG A 343 -21.09 -5.48 -1.56
N ILE A 344 -20.19 -5.47 -0.57
CA ILE A 344 -20.24 -4.49 0.53
C ILE A 344 -19.99 -3.08 -0.01
N PHE A 345 -18.95 -2.89 -0.81
CA PHE A 345 -18.55 -1.56 -1.26
C PHE A 345 -19.42 -1.03 -2.39
N GLU A 346 -19.92 -1.86 -3.34
CA GLU A 346 -20.90 -1.41 -4.33
C GLU A 346 -22.22 -0.99 -3.67
N LYS A 347 -22.69 -1.76 -2.69
CA LYS A 347 -23.85 -1.37 -1.90
C LYS A 347 -23.63 -0.08 -1.12
N ALA A 348 -22.46 0.09 -0.48
CA ALA A 348 -22.14 1.31 0.26
C ALA A 348 -22.03 2.53 -0.67
N GLU A 349 -21.50 2.37 -1.88
CA GLU A 349 -21.47 3.42 -2.91
C GLU A 349 -22.89 3.79 -3.35
N GLN A 350 -23.72 2.80 -3.69
CA GLN A 350 -25.13 3.01 -4.09
C GLN A 350 -25.92 3.76 -3.01
N GLU A 351 -25.68 3.45 -1.75
CA GLU A 351 -26.32 4.11 -0.60
C GLU A 351 -25.70 5.47 -0.26
N GLY A 352 -24.67 5.92 -0.97
CA GLY A 352 -23.96 7.18 -0.71
C GLY A 352 -23.22 7.21 0.62
N LYS A 353 -22.86 6.06 1.20
CA LYS A 353 -22.27 5.96 2.54
C LYS A 353 -20.74 6.03 2.53
N CYS A 354 -20.08 5.57 1.47
CA CYS A 354 -18.61 5.62 1.37
C CYS A 354 -18.12 6.85 0.63
N ASN A 355 -16.83 7.14 0.73
CA ASN A 355 -16.14 8.24 0.04
C ASN A 355 -16.89 9.58 0.07
N SER A 356 -17.52 9.92 1.18
CA SER A 356 -18.33 11.15 1.35
C SER A 356 -19.45 11.29 0.28
N GLY A 357 -20.05 10.18 -0.13
CA GLY A 357 -21.12 10.13 -1.14
C GLY A 357 -20.64 10.25 -2.60
N ARG A 358 -19.33 10.24 -2.84
CA ARG A 358 -18.73 10.18 -4.18
C ARG A 358 -18.52 8.74 -4.63
N ARG A 359 -18.33 8.52 -5.95
CA ARG A 359 -17.89 7.22 -6.45
C ARG A 359 -16.61 6.78 -5.72
N LEU A 360 -16.57 5.52 -5.32
CA LEU A 360 -15.46 4.94 -4.56
C LEU A 360 -14.37 4.45 -5.51
N PRO A 361 -13.18 5.09 -5.52
CA PRO A 361 -12.07 4.60 -6.32
C PRO A 361 -11.64 3.22 -5.84
N MET A 362 -11.42 2.29 -6.78
CA MET A 362 -10.83 0.99 -6.48
C MET A 362 -9.70 0.66 -7.44
N ARG A 363 -8.69 -0.06 -6.99
CA ARG A 363 -7.66 -0.65 -7.81
C ARG A 363 -7.37 -2.09 -7.40
N VAL A 364 -6.86 -2.88 -8.33
CA VAL A 364 -6.51 -4.28 -8.08
C VAL A 364 -5.18 -4.46 -7.33
N ASP A 365 -4.47 -3.36 -7.10
CA ASP A 365 -3.18 -3.32 -6.40
C ASP A 365 -2.09 -4.18 -7.07
N HIS A 366 -1.47 -5.10 -6.35
CA HIS A 366 -0.48 -6.01 -6.91
C HIS A 366 -1.15 -7.10 -7.76
N GLY A 367 -0.49 -7.51 -8.83
CA GLY A 367 -0.87 -8.66 -9.66
C GLY A 367 0.24 -9.70 -9.70
N MET A 368 -0.08 -10.88 -10.22
CA MET A 368 0.94 -11.86 -10.57
C MET A 368 1.87 -11.30 -11.64
N THR A 369 3.12 -11.71 -11.63
CA THR A 369 4.03 -11.52 -12.77
C THR A 369 3.94 -12.76 -13.65
N PHE A 370 3.47 -12.58 -14.87
CA PHE A 370 3.47 -13.65 -15.86
C PHE A 370 4.89 -13.84 -16.41
N THR A 371 5.31 -15.07 -16.45
CA THR A 371 6.62 -15.49 -16.97
C THR A 371 6.44 -16.41 -18.16
N ASP A 372 7.43 -16.42 -19.06
CA ASP A 372 7.46 -17.28 -20.24
C ASP A 372 8.92 -17.66 -20.50
N GLU A 373 9.17 -18.46 -21.51
CA GLU A 373 10.54 -18.63 -22.00
C GLU A 373 11.13 -17.29 -22.42
N PRO A 374 12.47 -17.08 -22.31
CA PRO A 374 13.08 -15.81 -22.66
C PRO A 374 12.66 -15.31 -24.05
N GLY A 375 12.04 -14.13 -24.08
CA GLY A 375 11.49 -13.55 -25.32
C GLY A 375 10.08 -14.01 -25.70
N GLY A 376 9.40 -14.78 -24.86
CA GLY A 376 7.98 -15.13 -25.00
C GLY A 376 7.05 -13.93 -24.84
N VAL A 377 5.84 -14.03 -25.37
CA VAL A 377 4.84 -12.93 -25.38
C VAL A 377 4.41 -12.51 -23.97
N PHE A 378 4.44 -13.44 -23.02
CA PHE A 378 4.02 -13.20 -21.63
C PHE A 378 5.18 -12.92 -20.68
N ASP A 379 6.43 -12.88 -21.16
CA ASP A 379 7.57 -12.58 -20.28
C ASP A 379 7.59 -11.11 -19.87
N GLU A 380 7.07 -10.83 -18.66
CA GLU A 380 7.11 -9.51 -18.03
C GLU A 380 8.32 -9.33 -17.08
N SER A 381 9.11 -10.38 -16.86
CA SER A 381 10.22 -10.39 -15.88
C SER A 381 11.30 -9.35 -16.17
N ASN A 382 11.50 -9.00 -17.46
CA ASN A 382 12.52 -8.08 -17.93
C ASN A 382 11.98 -6.69 -18.38
N HIS A 383 10.72 -6.40 -18.14
CA HIS A 383 10.11 -5.16 -18.64
C HIS A 383 10.36 -3.93 -17.74
N GLY A 384 11.10 -4.05 -16.66
CA GLY A 384 11.47 -2.93 -15.76
C GLY A 384 10.27 -2.34 -15.02
N HIS A 385 9.26 -3.16 -14.73
CA HIS A 385 8.15 -2.79 -13.85
C HIS A 385 8.56 -2.91 -12.38
N ASN A 386 7.92 -2.11 -11.54
CA ASN A 386 7.98 -2.33 -10.09
C ASN A 386 7.37 -3.69 -9.74
N ALA A 387 7.94 -4.36 -8.75
CA ALA A 387 7.50 -5.69 -8.32
C ALA A 387 6.00 -5.70 -7.97
N GLY A 388 5.25 -6.65 -8.54
CA GLY A 388 3.80 -6.74 -8.40
C GLY A 388 2.98 -5.79 -9.30
N TYR A 389 3.63 -4.89 -10.05
CA TYR A 389 2.94 -3.86 -10.87
C TYR A 389 3.08 -4.08 -12.38
N THR A 390 3.16 -5.32 -12.82
CA THR A 390 3.19 -5.67 -14.25
C THR A 390 1.85 -5.36 -14.94
N LEU A 391 1.87 -5.22 -16.27
CA LEU A 391 0.66 -4.92 -17.04
C LEU A 391 -0.29 -6.12 -17.10
N LEU A 392 0.22 -7.28 -17.55
CA LEU A 392 -0.63 -8.45 -17.80
C LEU A 392 -1.23 -9.01 -16.52
N GLY A 393 -0.45 -9.11 -15.45
CA GLY A 393 -0.95 -9.61 -14.16
C GLY A 393 -2.05 -8.73 -13.58
N ARG A 394 -1.87 -7.41 -13.59
CA ARG A 394 -2.91 -6.48 -13.13
C ARG A 394 -4.10 -6.39 -14.09
N MET A 395 -3.88 -6.54 -15.39
CA MET A 395 -4.95 -6.59 -16.39
C MET A 395 -5.82 -7.85 -16.20
N PHE A 396 -5.19 -9.02 -15.95
CA PHE A 396 -5.89 -10.25 -15.59
C PHE A 396 -6.73 -10.07 -14.32
N ALA A 397 -6.15 -9.48 -13.27
CA ALA A 397 -6.83 -9.16 -12.03
C ALA A 397 -8.01 -8.19 -12.24
N MET A 398 -7.80 -7.13 -13.03
CA MET A 398 -8.85 -6.14 -13.35
C MET A 398 -10.01 -6.81 -14.08
N GLY A 399 -9.75 -7.70 -15.03
CA GLY A 399 -10.78 -8.45 -15.74
C GLY A 399 -11.62 -9.33 -14.79
N GLN A 400 -10.97 -10.01 -13.82
CA GLN A 400 -11.66 -10.79 -12.79
C GLN A 400 -12.57 -9.91 -11.92
N ILE A 401 -12.04 -8.80 -11.40
CA ILE A 401 -12.81 -7.89 -10.54
C ILE A 401 -13.92 -7.19 -11.30
N GLN A 402 -13.72 -6.78 -12.55
CA GLN A 402 -14.78 -6.21 -13.38
C GLN A 402 -15.92 -7.20 -13.60
N GLY A 403 -15.64 -8.49 -13.82
CA GLY A 403 -16.66 -9.53 -13.93
C GLY A 403 -17.47 -9.69 -12.64
N VAL A 404 -16.79 -9.63 -11.48
CA VAL A 404 -17.47 -9.66 -10.15
C VAL A 404 -18.34 -8.41 -9.97
N ILE A 405 -17.82 -7.22 -10.24
CA ILE A 405 -18.59 -5.96 -10.13
C ILE A 405 -19.82 -6.00 -11.04
N ALA A 406 -19.67 -6.44 -12.29
CA ALA A 406 -20.81 -6.55 -13.21
C ALA A 406 -21.92 -7.49 -12.68
N THR A 407 -21.54 -8.60 -12.04
CA THR A 407 -22.48 -9.53 -11.40
C THR A 407 -23.16 -8.88 -10.18
N VAL A 408 -22.39 -8.19 -9.34
CA VAL A 408 -22.91 -7.50 -8.15
C VAL A 408 -23.83 -6.35 -8.55
N ASP A 409 -23.48 -5.59 -9.58
CA ASP A 409 -24.33 -4.51 -10.10
C ASP A 409 -25.70 -5.05 -10.55
N ASP A 410 -25.71 -6.20 -11.27
CA ASP A 410 -26.98 -6.87 -11.64
C ASP A 410 -27.78 -7.31 -10.40
N GLU A 411 -27.12 -7.94 -9.40
CA GLU A 411 -27.75 -8.31 -8.12
C GLU A 411 -28.39 -7.10 -7.39
N LEU A 412 -27.77 -5.91 -7.50
CA LEU A 412 -28.21 -4.68 -6.86
C LEU A 412 -29.16 -3.83 -7.72
N GLY A 413 -29.43 -4.24 -8.96
CA GLY A 413 -30.22 -3.48 -9.92
C GLY A 413 -29.53 -2.21 -10.42
N ILE A 414 -28.20 -2.18 -10.41
CA ILE A 414 -27.37 -1.11 -10.95
C ILE A 414 -27.02 -1.41 -12.41
N GLU A 415 -27.17 -0.43 -13.28
CA GLU A 415 -26.71 -0.58 -14.67
C GLU A 415 -25.18 -0.61 -14.71
N TYR A 416 -24.61 -1.75 -15.09
CA TYR A 416 -23.17 -1.88 -15.30
C TYR A 416 -22.73 -1.09 -16.52
N LYS A 417 -21.82 -0.15 -16.32
CA LYS A 417 -21.23 0.66 -17.40
C LYS A 417 -19.84 0.18 -17.76
N GLN A 418 -19.56 0.08 -19.05
CA GLN A 418 -18.23 -0.16 -19.61
C GLN A 418 -17.70 1.13 -20.25
N PRO A 419 -17.07 2.03 -19.49
CA PRO A 419 -16.58 3.30 -20.02
C PRO A 419 -15.56 3.09 -21.15
N GLY A 420 -15.67 3.93 -22.17
CA GLY A 420 -14.72 3.97 -23.27
C GLY A 420 -14.90 2.90 -24.35
N PHE A 421 -15.94 2.07 -24.29
CA PHE A 421 -16.22 1.08 -25.35
C PHE A 421 -17.27 1.58 -26.35
N TYR A 422 -18.26 2.33 -25.91
CA TYR A 422 -19.41 2.72 -26.73
C TYR A 422 -19.83 4.21 -26.55
N ASP A 423 -19.11 4.96 -25.73
CA ASP A 423 -19.39 6.38 -25.41
C ASP A 423 -18.53 7.32 -26.26
#